data_67377f5f44c6cfd3eeddd632a8bd2211
#
_entry.id   67377f5f44c6cfd3eeddd632a8bd2211
#
_cell.length_a   1.000
_cell.length_b   1.000
_cell.length_c   1.000
_cell.angle_alpha   90.00
_cell.angle_beta   90.00
_cell.angle_gamma   90.00
#
_symmetry.space_group_name_H-M   'P 1'
#
loop_
_entity.id
_entity.type
_entity.pdbx_description
1 polymer ?
#
loop_
_entity_poly.entity_id
_entity_poly.type
_entity_poly.pdbx_seq_one_letter_code
_entity_poly.pdbx_strand_id
1 'polypeptide(L)'
;LKGLDNLVLLWAHNNRIEDISPLVSMTGMQQLSLNDNAIENIDALKDMLDIEHLFLSNNKIESIDSLRRLHSLRVLRLENNSITDVSALAGLSQLQELSLAHNRSLYNVQPLLINPGLGEGDELDLRFTYVPCSDVEAFAAQGINLLRVTAINGSACAGRRLEDP
;
A
#
# COMPACT_ATOMS: atom_id res chain seq x y z
N LEU A 1 14.06 1.63 21.20
CA LEU A 1 14.43 2.62 20.17
C LEU A 1 14.42 4.07 20.69
N LYS A 2 14.21 4.27 22.00
CA LYS A 2 14.21 5.61 22.62
C LYS A 2 15.53 6.35 22.31
N GLY A 3 15.43 7.60 21.80
CA GLY A 3 16.58 8.44 21.49
C GLY A 3 17.19 8.26 20.09
N LEU A 4 16.55 7.49 19.21
CA LEU A 4 16.95 7.34 17.82
C LEU A 4 16.12 8.23 16.89
N ASP A 5 15.74 9.42 17.35
CA ASP A 5 14.79 10.33 16.67
C ASP A 5 15.30 10.84 15.33
N ASN A 6 16.60 10.72 15.05
CA ASN A 6 17.22 11.09 13.77
C ASN A 6 17.38 9.92 12.79
N LEU A 7 16.73 8.79 13.04
CA LEU A 7 16.76 7.66 12.11
C LEU A 7 16.01 8.01 10.81
N VAL A 8 16.69 7.82 9.69
CA VAL A 8 16.17 8.05 8.35
C VAL A 8 15.75 6.73 7.70
N LEU A 9 16.37 5.63 8.08
CA LEU A 9 16.13 4.30 7.54
C LEU A 9 16.07 3.26 8.68
N LEU A 10 15.02 2.44 8.66
CA LEU A 10 14.86 1.32 9.60
C LEU A 10 14.36 0.07 8.86
N TRP A 11 15.10 -1.04 9.00
CA TRP A 11 14.67 -2.35 8.54
C TRP A 11 14.47 -3.27 9.75
N ALA A 12 13.19 -3.54 10.03
CA ALA A 12 12.75 -4.39 11.14
C ALA A 12 11.77 -5.48 10.68
N HIS A 13 11.91 -5.90 9.42
CA HIS A 13 11.11 -6.99 8.82
C HIS A 13 11.47 -8.37 9.42
N ASN A 14 10.57 -9.35 9.22
CA ASN A 14 10.74 -10.73 9.72
C ASN A 14 10.95 -10.79 11.24
N ASN A 15 10.08 -10.14 12.00
CA ASN A 15 10.09 -10.13 13.46
C ASN A 15 8.70 -10.52 14.02
N ARG A 16 8.46 -10.23 15.29
CA ARG A 16 7.17 -10.44 15.97
C ARG A 16 6.65 -9.12 16.56
N ILE A 17 6.86 -8.01 15.82
CA ILE A 17 6.48 -6.69 16.29
C ILE A 17 4.96 -6.57 16.21
N GLU A 18 4.33 -6.19 17.32
CA GLU A 18 2.90 -5.87 17.42
C GLU A 18 2.70 -4.37 17.65
N ASP A 19 3.55 -3.75 18.48
CA ASP A 19 3.48 -2.34 18.86
C ASP A 19 4.62 -1.53 18.25
N ILE A 20 4.26 -0.55 17.42
CA ILE A 20 5.17 0.42 16.80
C ILE A 20 5.04 1.83 17.41
N SER A 21 4.32 1.99 18.53
CA SER A 21 4.22 3.28 19.23
C SER A 21 5.58 3.90 19.59
N PRO A 22 6.67 3.12 19.83
CA PRO A 22 8.00 3.69 20.04
C PRO A 22 8.60 4.42 18.82
N LEU A 23 7.98 4.31 17.64
CA LEU A 23 8.46 5.00 16.42
C LEU A 23 7.87 6.42 16.28
N VAL A 24 6.92 6.82 17.12
CA VAL A 24 6.17 8.09 16.99
C VAL A 24 7.05 9.34 16.92
N SER A 25 8.24 9.34 17.54
CA SER A 25 9.18 10.46 17.51
C SER A 25 10.10 10.49 16.28
N MET A 26 10.09 9.44 15.45
CA MET A 26 11.00 9.29 14.30
C MET A 26 10.43 9.96 13.04
N THR A 27 10.07 11.23 13.15
CA THR A 27 9.34 11.97 12.09
C THR A 27 10.14 12.21 10.80
N GLY A 28 11.49 12.15 10.87
CA GLY A 28 12.39 12.27 9.72
C GLY A 28 12.66 10.96 8.96
N MET A 29 11.88 9.89 9.24
CA MET A 29 12.02 8.61 8.55
C MET A 29 11.71 8.76 7.06
N GLN A 30 12.61 8.24 6.19
CA GLN A 30 12.42 8.20 4.73
C GLN A 30 12.13 6.79 4.23
N GLN A 31 12.74 5.76 4.86
CA GLN A 31 12.50 4.37 4.49
C GLN A 31 12.23 3.52 5.73
N LEU A 32 11.11 2.80 5.73
CA LEU A 32 10.71 1.93 6.83
C LEU A 32 10.23 0.58 6.30
N SER A 33 10.89 -0.49 6.74
CA SER A 33 10.47 -1.85 6.46
C SER A 33 10.06 -2.56 7.74
N LEU A 34 8.77 -2.91 7.80
CA LEU A 34 8.12 -3.64 8.87
C LEU A 34 7.38 -4.88 8.34
N ASN A 35 7.72 -5.35 7.15
CA ASN A 35 7.12 -6.56 6.57
C ASN A 35 7.28 -7.75 7.51
N ASP A 36 6.35 -8.71 7.39
CA ASP A 36 6.43 -9.99 8.11
C ASP A 36 6.51 -9.79 9.64
N ASN A 37 5.51 -9.12 10.19
CA ASN A 37 5.33 -8.86 11.62
C ASN A 37 3.87 -9.17 12.04
N ALA A 38 3.46 -8.71 13.22
CA ALA A 38 2.10 -8.90 13.73
C ALA A 38 1.38 -7.56 14.04
N ILE A 39 1.70 -6.52 13.25
CA ILE A 39 1.24 -5.14 13.46
C ILE A 39 -0.22 -5.01 13.05
N GLU A 40 -1.04 -4.43 13.92
CA GLU A 40 -2.45 -4.11 13.68
C GLU A 40 -2.66 -2.59 13.56
N ASN A 41 -2.01 -1.80 14.42
CA ASN A 41 -2.15 -0.35 14.48
C ASN A 41 -0.89 0.35 13.95
N ILE A 42 -1.07 1.29 13.01
CA ILE A 42 0.01 2.08 12.39
C ILE A 42 -0.12 3.57 12.66
N ASP A 43 -0.85 4.00 13.69
CA ASP A 43 -1.04 5.41 14.03
C ASP A 43 0.26 6.15 14.35
N ALA A 44 1.30 5.44 14.78
CA ALA A 44 2.62 6.01 15.03
C ALA A 44 3.28 6.60 13.77
N LEU A 45 2.81 6.22 12.57
CA LEU A 45 3.40 6.65 11.29
C LEU A 45 2.85 8.00 10.79
N LYS A 46 1.77 8.51 11.36
CA LYS A 46 0.99 9.65 10.84
C LYS A 46 1.77 10.96 10.63
N ASP A 47 2.86 11.14 11.35
CA ASP A 47 3.68 12.36 11.31
C ASP A 47 5.07 12.13 10.66
N MET A 48 5.29 10.96 10.02
CA MET A 48 6.48 10.66 9.22
C MET A 48 6.37 11.29 7.82
N LEU A 49 6.31 12.60 7.73
CA LEU A 49 5.95 13.32 6.49
C LEU A 49 6.98 13.19 5.38
N ASP A 50 8.22 12.83 5.71
CA ASP A 50 9.33 12.67 4.76
C ASP A 50 9.45 11.22 4.22
N ILE A 51 8.53 10.31 4.62
CA ILE A 51 8.62 8.91 4.21
C ILE A 51 8.34 8.74 2.72
N GLU A 52 9.29 8.13 2.01
CA GLU A 52 9.20 7.84 0.58
C GLU A 52 8.90 6.35 0.31
N HIS A 53 9.46 5.45 1.13
CA HIS A 53 9.32 4.00 0.95
C HIS A 53 8.82 3.35 2.24
N LEU A 54 7.62 2.77 2.18
CA LEU A 54 6.97 2.13 3.31
C LEU A 54 6.55 0.70 2.98
N PHE A 55 7.11 -0.27 3.70
CA PHE A 55 6.87 -1.69 3.51
C PHE A 55 6.21 -2.28 4.75
N LEU A 56 4.95 -2.68 4.62
CA LEU A 56 4.06 -3.17 5.68
C LEU A 56 3.39 -4.50 5.33
N SER A 57 3.89 -5.20 4.32
CA SER A 57 3.33 -6.47 3.85
C SER A 57 3.36 -7.55 4.93
N ASN A 58 2.42 -8.51 4.87
CA ASN A 58 2.34 -9.62 5.81
C ASN A 58 2.21 -9.16 7.26
N ASN A 59 1.20 -8.35 7.54
CA ASN A 59 0.81 -7.88 8.86
C ASN A 59 -0.69 -8.14 9.08
N LYS A 60 -1.30 -7.48 10.07
CA LYS A 60 -2.73 -7.60 10.42
C LYS A 60 -3.42 -6.23 10.33
N ILE A 61 -2.97 -5.36 9.45
CA ILE A 61 -3.44 -3.98 9.35
C ILE A 61 -4.84 -3.97 8.72
N GLU A 62 -5.79 -3.30 9.38
CA GLU A 62 -7.14 -3.08 8.88
C GLU A 62 -7.35 -1.63 8.41
N SER A 63 -6.86 -0.64 9.18
CA SER A 63 -6.97 0.78 8.85
C SER A 63 -5.62 1.37 8.45
N ILE A 64 -5.65 2.16 7.37
CA ILE A 64 -4.51 2.93 6.87
C ILE A 64 -4.77 4.45 6.91
N ASP A 65 -5.72 4.91 7.73
CA ASP A 65 -6.08 6.31 7.84
C ASP A 65 -4.91 7.22 8.24
N SER A 66 -3.97 6.71 9.02
CA SER A 66 -2.75 7.40 9.44
C SER A 66 -1.83 7.76 8.26
N LEU A 67 -1.97 7.11 7.09
CA LEU A 67 -1.14 7.39 5.90
C LEU A 67 -1.62 8.62 5.10
N ARG A 68 -2.80 9.16 5.38
CA ARG A 68 -3.47 10.23 4.60
C ARG A 68 -2.60 11.47 4.33
N ARG A 69 -1.65 11.77 5.22
CA ARG A 69 -0.81 12.97 5.14
C ARG A 69 0.59 12.72 4.59
N LEU A 70 0.93 11.48 4.26
CA LEU A 70 2.28 11.07 3.85
C LEU A 70 2.50 11.34 2.35
N HIS A 71 2.42 12.62 1.96
CA HIS A 71 2.44 13.04 0.55
C HIS A 71 3.78 12.79 -0.17
N SER A 72 4.85 12.47 0.57
CA SER A 72 6.16 12.10 0.01
C SER A 72 6.23 10.62 -0.42
N LEU A 73 5.22 9.78 -0.07
CA LEU A 73 5.21 8.36 -0.41
C LEU A 73 5.25 8.14 -1.93
N ARG A 74 6.25 7.34 -2.32
CA ARG A 74 6.46 6.85 -3.69
C ARG A 74 6.19 5.37 -3.82
N VAL A 75 6.67 4.60 -2.84
CA VAL A 75 6.51 3.14 -2.80
C VAL A 75 5.77 2.75 -1.54
N LEU A 76 4.63 2.08 -1.70
CA LEU A 76 3.81 1.58 -0.59
C LEU A 76 3.44 0.11 -0.83
N ARG A 77 3.91 -0.77 0.06
CA ARG A 77 3.59 -2.20 0.01
C ARG A 77 2.77 -2.60 1.23
N LEU A 78 1.57 -3.11 0.96
CA LEU A 78 0.55 -3.47 1.94
C LEU A 78 -0.04 -4.86 1.69
N GLU A 79 0.68 -5.71 0.95
CA GLU A 79 0.21 -7.05 0.59
C GLU A 79 -0.09 -7.89 1.84
N ASN A 80 -1.07 -8.76 1.72
CA ASN A 80 -1.43 -9.71 2.78
C ASN A 80 -1.69 -9.02 4.13
N ASN A 81 -2.67 -8.14 4.12
CA ASN A 81 -3.26 -7.47 5.27
C ASN A 81 -4.79 -7.65 5.26
N SER A 82 -5.52 -6.89 6.07
CA SER A 82 -6.99 -6.94 6.17
C SER A 82 -7.66 -5.62 5.75
N ILE A 83 -7.03 -4.88 4.83
CA ILE A 83 -7.46 -3.54 4.41
C ILE A 83 -8.76 -3.63 3.61
N THR A 84 -9.71 -2.76 3.93
CA THR A 84 -11.02 -2.67 3.26
C THR A 84 -11.28 -1.29 2.66
N ASP A 85 -10.62 -0.24 3.18
CA ASP A 85 -10.76 1.14 2.74
C ASP A 85 -9.40 1.74 2.37
N VAL A 86 -9.31 2.30 1.16
CA VAL A 86 -8.12 2.95 0.61
C VAL A 86 -8.30 4.46 0.42
N SER A 87 -9.32 5.05 1.03
CA SER A 87 -9.61 6.50 0.91
C SER A 87 -8.46 7.39 1.39
N ALA A 88 -7.66 6.90 2.34
CA ALA A 88 -6.45 7.59 2.80
C ALA A 88 -5.40 7.79 1.71
N LEU A 89 -5.41 6.98 0.64
CA LEU A 89 -4.42 7.03 -0.44
C LEU A 89 -4.81 8.01 -1.55
N ALA A 90 -6.06 8.51 -1.58
CA ALA A 90 -6.59 9.34 -2.67
C ALA A 90 -5.78 10.63 -2.96
N GLY A 91 -5.10 11.18 -1.95
CA GLY A 91 -4.34 12.44 -2.04
C GLY A 91 -2.81 12.26 -2.12
N LEU A 92 -2.30 11.03 -2.21
CA LEU A 92 -0.85 10.77 -2.22
C LEU A 92 -0.26 10.96 -3.63
N SER A 93 0.02 12.21 -3.98
CA SER A 93 0.35 12.66 -5.34
C SER A 93 1.74 12.24 -5.85
N GLN A 94 2.57 11.61 -5.04
CA GLN A 94 3.88 11.11 -5.44
C GLN A 94 3.94 9.59 -5.58
N LEU A 95 2.80 8.91 -5.37
CA LEU A 95 2.73 7.45 -5.36
C LEU A 95 2.99 6.90 -6.77
N GLN A 96 3.96 6.01 -6.90
CA GLN A 96 4.41 5.40 -8.14
C GLN A 96 4.30 3.87 -8.13
N GLU A 97 4.43 3.28 -6.95
CA GLU A 97 4.31 1.83 -6.75
C GLU A 97 3.40 1.55 -5.56
N LEU A 98 2.28 0.89 -5.82
CA LEU A 98 1.31 0.49 -4.80
C LEU A 98 0.99 -1.00 -4.92
N SER A 99 1.20 -1.74 -3.85
CA SER A 99 0.73 -3.11 -3.75
C SER A 99 -0.28 -3.29 -2.62
N LEU A 100 -1.46 -3.77 -2.99
CA LEU A 100 -2.58 -4.11 -2.11
C LEU A 100 -2.98 -5.59 -2.27
N ALA A 101 -2.15 -6.39 -2.91
CA ALA A 101 -2.44 -7.80 -3.17
C ALA A 101 -2.82 -8.55 -1.89
N HIS A 102 -3.67 -9.57 -2.01
CA HIS A 102 -4.12 -10.39 -0.87
C HIS A 102 -4.88 -9.65 0.25
N ASN A 103 -5.37 -8.44 0.02
CA ASN A 103 -6.37 -7.81 0.89
C ASN A 103 -7.75 -8.28 0.43
N ARG A 104 -8.14 -9.46 0.89
CA ARG A 104 -9.31 -10.19 0.36
C ARG A 104 -10.66 -9.54 0.62
N SER A 105 -10.75 -8.54 1.47
CA SER A 105 -11.98 -7.78 1.74
C SER A 105 -12.00 -6.43 1.04
N LEU A 106 -10.96 -6.10 0.24
CA LEU A 106 -10.90 -4.87 -0.54
C LEU A 106 -11.68 -5.06 -1.86
N TYR A 107 -12.73 -4.28 -2.04
CA TYR A 107 -13.58 -4.28 -3.23
C TYR A 107 -13.81 -2.88 -3.82
N ASN A 108 -13.59 -1.81 -3.05
CA ASN A 108 -13.75 -0.45 -3.52
C ASN A 108 -12.39 0.25 -3.62
N VAL A 109 -11.97 0.55 -4.84
CA VAL A 109 -10.72 1.24 -5.16
C VAL A 109 -10.95 2.57 -5.89
N GLN A 110 -12.19 3.07 -5.90
CA GLN A 110 -12.54 4.36 -6.50
C GLN A 110 -11.64 5.52 -6.01
N PRO A 111 -11.20 5.57 -4.72
CA PRO A 111 -10.25 6.59 -4.25
C PRO A 111 -8.91 6.57 -5.00
N LEU A 112 -8.47 5.41 -5.51
CA LEU A 112 -7.22 5.29 -6.28
C LEU A 112 -7.39 5.77 -7.73
N LEU A 113 -8.58 5.61 -8.33
CA LEU A 113 -8.86 6.10 -9.69
C LEU A 113 -8.78 7.61 -9.82
N ILE A 114 -8.96 8.34 -8.72
CA ILE A 114 -8.87 9.80 -8.66
C ILE A 114 -7.55 10.28 -8.02
N ASN A 115 -6.64 9.35 -7.69
CA ASN A 115 -5.35 9.72 -7.13
C ASN A 115 -4.47 10.37 -8.21
N PRO A 116 -3.99 11.61 -8.00
CA PRO A 116 -3.21 12.34 -9.01
C PRO A 116 -1.76 11.84 -9.15
N GLY A 117 -1.29 10.98 -8.25
CA GLY A 117 0.03 10.38 -8.30
C GLY A 117 0.08 9.11 -9.15
N LEU A 118 -1.04 8.38 -9.27
CA LEU A 118 -1.09 7.15 -10.04
C LEU A 118 -1.48 7.42 -11.49
N GLY A 119 -0.62 7.07 -12.44
CA GLY A 119 -0.84 7.30 -13.86
C GLY A 119 0.02 6.44 -14.76
N GLU A 120 0.32 6.94 -15.95
CA GLU A 120 1.06 6.22 -16.99
C GLU A 120 2.45 5.78 -16.48
N GLY A 121 2.70 4.48 -16.52
CA GLY A 121 3.97 3.87 -16.14
C GLY A 121 4.08 3.46 -14.67
N ASP A 122 3.18 3.90 -13.80
CA ASP A 122 3.18 3.48 -12.40
C ASP A 122 2.70 2.04 -12.21
N GLU A 123 3.03 1.43 -11.08
CA GLU A 123 2.73 0.03 -10.79
C GLU A 123 1.63 -0.10 -9.74
N LEU A 124 0.59 -0.90 -10.04
CA LEU A 124 -0.49 -1.21 -9.12
C LEU A 124 -0.74 -2.73 -9.06
N ASP A 125 -0.60 -3.31 -7.86
CA ASP A 125 -0.89 -4.72 -7.61
C ASP A 125 -2.18 -4.88 -6.81
N LEU A 126 -3.21 -5.43 -7.45
CA LEU A 126 -4.52 -5.74 -6.87
C LEU A 126 -4.84 -7.24 -6.91
N ARG A 127 -3.84 -8.09 -7.04
CA ARG A 127 -4.05 -9.55 -7.10
C ARG A 127 -4.71 -10.05 -5.81
N PHE A 128 -5.64 -11.00 -5.98
CA PHE A 128 -6.35 -11.61 -4.85
C PHE A 128 -7.12 -10.60 -3.96
N THR A 129 -7.55 -9.50 -4.55
CA THR A 129 -8.57 -8.60 -3.99
C THR A 129 -9.93 -8.90 -4.64
N TYR A 130 -11.00 -8.24 -4.16
CA TYR A 130 -12.35 -8.35 -4.75
C TYR A 130 -12.74 -7.13 -5.58
N VAL A 131 -11.77 -6.47 -6.19
CA VAL A 131 -11.98 -5.28 -7.03
C VAL A 131 -12.74 -5.65 -8.31
N PRO A 132 -13.77 -4.89 -8.73
CA PRO A 132 -14.49 -5.11 -9.96
C PRO A 132 -13.61 -4.98 -11.21
N CYS A 133 -13.89 -5.78 -12.24
CA CYS A 133 -13.15 -5.70 -13.51
C CYS A 133 -13.26 -4.31 -14.17
N SER A 134 -14.38 -3.61 -14.02
CA SER A 134 -14.55 -2.23 -14.52
C SER A 134 -13.51 -1.26 -13.98
N ASP A 135 -13.12 -1.42 -12.69
CA ASP A 135 -12.13 -0.57 -12.07
C ASP A 135 -10.72 -0.94 -12.55
N VAL A 136 -10.46 -2.23 -12.74
CA VAL A 136 -9.21 -2.73 -13.35
C VAL A 136 -9.03 -2.18 -14.76
N GLU A 137 -10.08 -2.21 -15.58
CA GLU A 137 -10.08 -1.66 -16.93
C GLU A 137 -9.87 -0.13 -16.93
N ALA A 138 -10.44 0.57 -15.95
CA ALA A 138 -10.25 2.01 -15.79
C ALA A 138 -8.78 2.36 -15.46
N PHE A 139 -8.11 1.62 -14.59
CA PHE A 139 -6.67 1.77 -14.32
C PHE A 139 -5.83 1.49 -15.57
N ALA A 140 -6.14 0.43 -16.31
CA ALA A 140 -5.44 0.10 -17.56
C ALA A 140 -5.60 1.21 -18.61
N ALA A 141 -6.77 1.86 -18.67
CA ALA A 141 -7.03 3.00 -19.56
C ALA A 141 -6.23 4.26 -19.17
N GLN A 142 -5.86 4.40 -17.89
CA GLN A 142 -4.95 5.44 -17.40
C GLN A 142 -3.47 5.14 -17.66
N GLY A 143 -3.13 3.99 -18.27
CA GLY A 143 -1.77 3.58 -18.55
C GLY A 143 -1.00 2.99 -17.35
N ILE A 144 -1.70 2.68 -16.26
CA ILE A 144 -1.11 2.06 -15.07
C ILE A 144 -0.72 0.62 -15.39
N ASN A 145 0.49 0.22 -14.97
CA ASN A 145 0.99 -1.15 -15.07
C ASN A 145 0.35 -2.02 -13.98
N LEU A 146 -0.67 -2.75 -14.34
CA LEU A 146 -1.34 -3.68 -13.42
C LEU A 146 -0.57 -5.00 -13.35
N LEU A 147 -0.12 -5.36 -12.15
CA LEU A 147 0.46 -6.67 -11.90
C LEU A 147 -0.68 -7.68 -11.76
N ARG A 148 -0.80 -8.60 -12.75
CA ARG A 148 -1.68 -9.79 -12.82
C ARG A 148 -2.97 -9.69 -11.98
N VAL A 149 -4.02 -9.07 -12.50
CA VAL A 149 -5.31 -9.00 -11.78
C VAL A 149 -6.19 -10.19 -12.17
N THR A 150 -6.61 -10.98 -11.17
CA THR A 150 -7.67 -11.96 -11.33
C THR A 150 -8.96 -11.40 -10.74
N ALA A 151 -10.04 -11.40 -11.53
CA ALA A 151 -11.35 -10.95 -11.09
C ALA A 151 -11.93 -11.85 -9.97
N ILE A 152 -12.99 -11.33 -9.32
CA ILE A 152 -13.75 -11.96 -8.23
C ILE A 152 -14.15 -13.43 -8.49
N ASN A 153 -14.27 -13.86 -9.76
CA ASN A 153 -14.73 -15.19 -10.15
C ASN A 153 -13.62 -16.09 -10.73
N GLY A 154 -12.33 -15.74 -10.52
CA GLY A 154 -11.24 -16.50 -11.15
C GLY A 154 -11.14 -16.32 -12.66
N SER A 155 -11.97 -15.45 -13.27
CA SER A 155 -11.86 -15.05 -14.66
C SER A 155 -10.88 -13.88 -14.76
N ALA A 156 -9.93 -13.94 -15.69
CA ALA A 156 -9.14 -12.77 -16.03
C ALA A 156 -10.08 -11.66 -16.51
N CYS A 157 -9.91 -10.44 -16.03
CA CYS A 157 -10.63 -9.30 -16.60
C CYS A 157 -10.28 -9.21 -18.10
N ALA A 158 -11.30 -9.21 -18.95
CA ALA A 158 -11.13 -9.32 -20.39
C ALA A 158 -10.26 -8.16 -20.90
N GLY A 159 -9.06 -8.49 -21.41
CA GLY A 159 -8.16 -7.52 -22.03
C GLY A 159 -6.68 -7.82 -21.90
N ARG A 160 -6.23 -8.53 -20.88
CA ARG A 160 -4.84 -9.00 -20.81
C ARG A 160 -4.78 -10.50 -20.51
N ARG A 161 -4.30 -11.28 -21.49
CA ARG A 161 -3.85 -12.65 -21.22
C ARG A 161 -2.72 -12.56 -20.19
N LEU A 162 -3.00 -13.12 -19.04
CA LEU A 162 -1.93 -13.52 -18.12
C LEU A 162 -1.25 -14.71 -18.78
N GLU A 163 -0.09 -14.50 -19.37
CA GLU A 163 0.77 -15.63 -19.73
C GLU A 163 1.31 -16.17 -18.40
N ASP A 164 0.83 -17.33 -17.98
CA ASP A 164 1.46 -18.13 -16.95
C ASP A 164 2.85 -18.58 -17.45
N PRO A 165 3.85 -18.62 -16.54
CA PRO A 165 5.14 -19.22 -16.86
C PRO A 165 5.03 -20.72 -16.99
#